data_b086f48c3975c413692eaf95b4065911
#
_entry.id   b086f48c3975c413692eaf95b4065911
#
_cell.length_a   1.000
_cell.length_b   1.000
_cell.length_c   1.000
_cell.angle_alpha   90.00
_cell.angle_beta   90.00
_cell.angle_gamma   90.00
#
_symmetry.space_group_name_H-M   'P 1'
#
loop_
_entity.id
_entity.type
_entity.pdbx_description
1 polymer ?
#
loop_
_entity_poly.entity_id
_entity_poly.type
_entity_poly.pdbx_seq_one_letter_code
_entity_poly.pdbx_strand_id
1 'polypeptide(L)'
;VIIGAVTDGSFGKLVAFGLGGILVEVLKDVTFRLAPASEADALSMLDGIQAAEMLRGVRGGEAVARTALAGLIVRVSELVSDFPEITELDLNPVFATAKGAIAADVRIVVDFAEQPERYRPSEAEILKAMTRIMKPATVAVIGASAEEGKIGNSVMKNLINGGYKGRICPIHPKAAEIMGRKAYPSVKDVPGDIDVAVFTIPAKFVAQALVECGEKGIAGAVLIPSGFAETGNVEGQQEIQQIGRKYNIRLMGPNIYGFYYLPENLCATFCTPFDVRGHAALSSQSGGIGMAIVGFSRSAKMG
;
A
#
# COMPACT_ATOMS: atom_id res chain seq x y z
N VAL A 1 -10.44 22.13 23.72
CA VAL A 1 -10.20 21.09 22.71
C VAL A 1 -8.94 20.34 23.03
N ILE A 2 -8.71 19.21 22.36
CA ILE A 2 -7.46 18.46 22.41
C ILE A 2 -6.80 18.42 21.03
N ILE A 3 -5.49 18.43 21.01
CA ILE A 3 -4.68 18.18 19.82
C ILE A 3 -3.61 17.17 20.23
N GLY A 4 -3.62 16.02 19.58
CA GLY A 4 -2.68 14.95 19.88
C GLY A 4 -1.93 14.46 18.66
N ALA A 5 -0.92 13.63 18.90
CA ALA A 5 -0.29 12.84 17.86
C ALA A 5 0.13 11.49 18.42
N VAL A 6 0.04 10.46 17.59
CA VAL A 6 0.42 9.09 17.94
C VAL A 6 1.18 8.46 16.78
N THR A 7 2.01 7.47 17.10
CA THR A 7 2.66 6.63 16.09
C THR A 7 1.83 5.36 15.89
N ASP A 8 1.22 5.23 14.71
CA ASP A 8 0.52 4.02 14.28
C ASP A 8 1.50 3.05 13.61
N GLY A 9 1.35 1.76 13.90
CA GLY A 9 2.24 0.73 13.37
C GLY A 9 2.19 0.56 11.85
N SER A 10 1.04 0.89 11.23
CA SER A 10 0.80 0.75 9.79
C SER A 10 0.96 2.06 9.03
N PHE A 11 0.44 3.16 9.60
CA PHE A 11 0.36 4.45 8.91
C PHE A 11 1.46 5.43 9.32
N GLY A 12 2.18 5.16 10.41
CA GLY A 12 3.20 6.06 10.93
C GLY A 12 2.62 7.17 11.80
N LYS A 13 3.07 8.41 11.66
CA LYS A 13 2.62 9.50 12.50
C LYS A 13 1.23 9.97 12.11
N LEU A 14 0.32 10.02 13.09
CA LEU A 14 -1.02 10.57 12.96
C LEU A 14 -1.17 11.75 13.90
N VAL A 15 -1.76 12.84 13.41
CA VAL A 15 -2.23 13.95 14.24
C VAL A 15 -3.73 13.82 14.48
N ALA A 16 -4.16 14.11 15.70
CA ALA A 16 -5.54 13.99 16.16
C ALA A 16 -6.09 15.35 16.62
N PHE A 17 -7.38 15.57 16.43
CA PHE A 17 -8.12 16.73 16.93
C PHE A 17 -9.48 16.31 17.47
N GLY A 18 -9.87 16.85 18.63
CA GLY A 18 -11.17 16.61 19.26
C GLY A 18 -11.55 17.71 20.26
N LEU A 19 -12.77 17.65 20.80
CA LEU A 19 -13.26 18.66 21.75
C LEU A 19 -12.58 18.61 23.13
N GLY A 20 -12.00 17.50 23.52
CA GLY A 20 -11.38 17.33 24.83
C GLY A 20 -12.35 17.02 25.97
N GLY A 21 -11.80 16.72 27.13
CA GLY A 21 -12.56 16.43 28.35
C GLY A 21 -13.40 15.14 28.25
N ILE A 22 -14.39 15.03 29.13
CA ILE A 22 -15.31 13.89 29.24
C ILE A 22 -15.97 13.54 27.89
N LEU A 23 -16.18 14.53 27.01
CA LEU A 23 -16.81 14.32 25.71
C LEU A 23 -15.99 13.44 24.76
N VAL A 24 -14.66 13.52 24.82
CA VAL A 24 -13.78 12.63 24.01
C VAL A 24 -13.83 11.20 24.51
N GLU A 25 -13.82 11.01 25.81
CA GLU A 25 -13.86 9.66 26.41
C GLU A 25 -15.19 8.96 26.13
N VAL A 26 -16.30 9.70 26.18
CA VAL A 26 -17.65 9.13 26.02
C VAL A 26 -18.08 9.09 24.55
N LEU A 27 -17.88 10.17 23.79
CA LEU A 27 -18.39 10.30 22.41
C LEU A 27 -17.38 9.86 21.35
N LYS A 28 -16.08 9.72 21.70
CA LYS A 28 -14.99 9.41 20.77
C LYS A 28 -14.98 10.34 19.55
N ASP A 29 -15.37 11.60 19.76
CA ASP A 29 -15.47 12.61 18.71
C ASP A 29 -14.10 13.20 18.39
N VAL A 30 -13.33 12.44 17.61
CA VAL A 30 -11.94 12.74 17.23
C VAL A 30 -11.75 12.50 15.75
N THR A 31 -11.02 13.38 15.09
CA THR A 31 -10.57 13.22 13.70
C THR A 31 -9.07 13.00 13.65
N PHE A 32 -8.60 12.30 12.61
CA PHE A 32 -7.19 12.00 12.40
C PHE A 32 -6.74 12.38 11.00
N ARG A 33 -5.47 12.78 10.87
CA ARG A 33 -4.77 12.94 9.59
C ARG A 33 -3.35 12.40 9.70
N LEU A 34 -2.78 12.00 8.57
CA LEU A 34 -1.37 11.66 8.48
C LEU A 34 -0.51 12.92 8.71
N ALA A 35 0.59 12.76 9.42
CA ALA A 35 1.57 13.82 9.56
C ALA A 35 2.68 13.68 8.48
N PRO A 36 3.20 14.81 7.92
CA PRO A 36 2.79 16.18 8.18
C PRO A 36 1.43 16.52 7.51
N ALA A 37 0.55 17.22 8.23
CA ALA A 37 -0.74 17.65 7.75
C ALA A 37 -0.64 19.07 7.15
N SER A 38 -1.36 19.33 6.06
CA SER A 38 -1.50 20.67 5.49
C SER A 38 -2.50 21.50 6.28
N GLU A 39 -2.50 22.84 6.04
CA GLU A 39 -3.53 23.73 6.61
C GLU A 39 -4.96 23.32 6.18
N ALA A 40 -5.11 22.86 4.94
CA ALA A 40 -6.40 22.37 4.44
C ALA A 40 -6.85 21.11 5.19
N ASP A 41 -5.92 20.17 5.48
CA ASP A 41 -6.20 19.00 6.30
C ASP A 41 -6.62 19.41 7.71
N ALA A 42 -5.88 20.33 8.34
CA ALA A 42 -6.18 20.81 9.68
C ALA A 42 -7.56 21.49 9.75
N LEU A 43 -7.90 22.35 8.78
CA LEU A 43 -9.23 22.95 8.72
C LEU A 43 -10.33 21.90 8.53
N SER A 44 -10.08 20.87 7.69
CA SER A 44 -11.02 19.76 7.50
C SER A 44 -11.21 18.92 8.77
N MET A 45 -10.21 18.82 9.63
CA MET A 45 -10.32 18.14 10.92
C MET A 45 -11.30 18.87 11.85
N LEU A 46 -11.25 20.21 11.86
CA LEU A 46 -12.18 21.03 12.67
C LEU A 46 -13.65 20.84 12.25
N ASP A 47 -13.89 20.63 10.96
CA ASP A 47 -15.23 20.36 10.43
C ASP A 47 -15.65 18.89 10.53
N GLY A 48 -14.69 17.99 10.71
CA GLY A 48 -14.91 16.55 10.72
C GLY A 48 -15.39 15.99 12.06
N ILE A 49 -15.31 16.73 13.17
CA ILE A 49 -15.88 16.32 14.46
C ILE A 49 -17.41 16.55 14.47
N GLN A 50 -18.15 15.68 15.17
CA GLN A 50 -19.61 15.80 15.28
C GLN A 50 -20.03 17.11 15.93
N ALA A 51 -19.26 17.57 16.89
CA ALA A 51 -19.54 18.81 17.63
C ALA A 51 -18.88 20.06 17.01
N ALA A 52 -18.59 20.07 15.69
CA ALA A 52 -17.95 21.19 14.97
C ALA A 52 -18.69 22.52 15.15
N GLU A 53 -20.04 22.50 15.31
CA GLU A 53 -20.85 23.70 15.56
C GLU A 53 -20.46 24.45 16.84
N MET A 54 -19.92 23.75 17.84
CA MET A 54 -19.41 24.39 19.06
C MET A 54 -18.23 25.33 18.79
N LEU A 55 -17.43 25.04 17.76
CA LEU A 55 -16.32 25.91 17.35
C LEU A 55 -16.78 27.17 16.62
N ARG A 56 -17.99 27.15 16.08
CA ARG A 56 -18.61 28.29 15.36
C ARG A 56 -19.33 29.27 16.28
N GLY A 57 -19.40 28.93 17.56
CA GLY A 57 -20.11 29.70 18.57
C GLY A 57 -21.59 29.31 18.67
N VAL A 58 -21.99 28.84 19.85
CA VAL A 58 -23.37 28.46 20.19
C VAL A 58 -23.95 29.38 21.24
N ARG A 59 -25.28 29.61 21.19
CA ARG A 59 -26.03 30.42 22.18
C ARG A 59 -25.49 31.85 22.38
N GLY A 60 -24.99 32.51 21.32
CA GLY A 60 -24.44 33.86 21.38
C GLY A 60 -22.99 33.95 21.84
N GLY A 61 -22.31 32.80 22.00
CA GLY A 61 -20.86 32.77 22.21
C GLY A 61 -20.07 33.12 20.94
N GLU A 62 -18.90 33.70 21.11
CA GLU A 62 -18.02 34.03 20.00
C GLU A 62 -17.43 32.71 19.36
N ALA A 63 -17.31 32.74 18.03
CA ALA A 63 -16.62 31.68 17.31
C ALA A 63 -15.13 31.64 17.69
N VAL A 64 -14.54 30.47 17.75
CA VAL A 64 -13.09 30.32 18.01
C VAL A 64 -12.27 30.73 16.78
N ALA A 65 -11.02 31.14 17.01
CA ALA A 65 -10.06 31.43 15.94
C ALA A 65 -9.61 30.13 15.24
N ARG A 66 -10.41 29.69 14.25
CA ARG A 66 -10.19 28.41 13.52
C ARG A 66 -8.82 28.31 12.87
N THR A 67 -8.32 29.43 12.31
CA THR A 67 -6.97 29.49 11.71
C THR A 67 -5.85 29.30 12.74
N ALA A 68 -6.05 29.81 13.97
CA ALA A 68 -5.09 29.59 15.05
C ALA A 68 -5.07 28.11 15.50
N LEU A 69 -6.24 27.46 15.57
CA LEU A 69 -6.33 26.02 15.85
C LEU A 69 -5.70 25.20 14.73
N ALA A 70 -6.02 25.48 13.48
CA ALA A 70 -5.43 24.82 12.33
C ALA A 70 -3.90 24.97 12.31
N GLY A 71 -3.39 26.17 12.57
CA GLY A 71 -1.96 26.43 12.67
C GLY A 71 -1.30 25.67 13.83
N LEU A 72 -1.99 25.41 14.94
CA LEU A 72 -1.48 24.59 16.03
C LEU A 72 -1.42 23.11 15.64
N ILE A 73 -2.46 22.59 14.97
CA ILE A 73 -2.48 21.21 14.44
C ILE A 73 -1.35 21.00 13.45
N VAL A 74 -1.12 21.92 12.51
CA VAL A 74 -0.02 21.83 11.53
C VAL A 74 1.31 21.77 12.26
N ARG A 75 1.58 22.66 13.22
CA ARG A 75 2.83 22.68 13.99
C ARG A 75 3.06 21.40 14.79
N VAL A 76 2.02 20.83 15.39
CA VAL A 76 2.13 19.53 16.06
C VAL A 76 2.47 18.43 15.07
N SER A 77 1.85 18.45 13.90
CA SER A 77 2.10 17.44 12.86
C SER A 77 3.52 17.54 12.28
N GLU A 78 4.03 18.76 12.09
CA GLU A 78 5.42 19.02 11.68
C GLU A 78 6.38 18.53 12.75
N LEU A 79 6.15 18.90 14.02
CA LEU A 79 7.00 18.51 15.15
C LEU A 79 7.18 16.98 15.22
N VAL A 80 6.10 16.21 15.15
CA VAL A 80 6.20 14.75 15.24
C VAL A 80 6.75 14.11 13.97
N SER A 81 6.77 14.84 12.86
CA SER A 81 7.40 14.40 11.61
C SER A 81 8.91 14.66 11.63
N ASP A 82 9.35 15.80 12.18
CA ASP A 82 10.74 16.20 12.29
C ASP A 82 11.48 15.42 13.39
N PHE A 83 10.76 15.03 14.44
CA PHE A 83 11.28 14.26 15.58
C PHE A 83 10.61 12.87 15.65
N PRO A 84 11.10 11.90 14.89
CA PRO A 84 10.50 10.55 14.82
C PRO A 84 10.51 9.81 16.17
N GLU A 85 11.39 10.18 17.09
CA GLU A 85 11.45 9.66 18.45
C GLU A 85 10.23 10.03 19.31
N ILE A 86 9.47 11.07 18.97
CA ILE A 86 8.21 11.38 19.65
C ILE A 86 7.17 10.34 19.21
N THR A 87 6.84 9.42 20.08
CA THR A 87 5.85 8.35 19.80
C THR A 87 4.42 8.76 20.11
N GLU A 88 4.25 9.65 21.10
CA GLU A 88 2.97 10.20 21.50
C GLU A 88 3.13 11.67 21.91
N LEU A 89 2.17 12.51 21.55
CA LEU A 89 2.07 13.89 21.99
C LEU A 89 0.60 14.20 22.28
N ASP A 90 0.32 14.85 23.41
CA ASP A 90 -1.02 15.27 23.80
C ASP A 90 -0.98 16.70 24.34
N LEU A 91 -1.74 17.59 23.71
CA LEU A 91 -2.05 18.93 24.18
C LEU A 91 -3.48 18.90 24.72
N ASN A 92 -3.64 18.81 26.04
CA ASN A 92 -4.93 18.62 26.69
C ASN A 92 -4.98 19.25 28.09
N PRO A 93 -5.71 20.37 28.27
CA PRO A 93 -6.57 21.03 27.30
C PRO A 93 -5.85 22.05 26.43
N VAL A 94 -6.39 22.30 25.24
CA VAL A 94 -6.13 23.53 24.46
C VAL A 94 -7.31 24.46 24.62
N PHE A 95 -7.06 25.67 25.15
CA PHE A 95 -8.05 26.72 25.20
C PHE A 95 -8.16 27.42 23.87
N ALA A 96 -9.32 27.27 23.21
CA ALA A 96 -9.63 27.89 21.94
C ALA A 96 -10.62 29.05 22.20
N THR A 97 -10.23 30.25 21.78
CA THR A 97 -11.02 31.49 21.91
C THR A 97 -11.05 32.21 20.57
N ALA A 98 -11.87 33.27 20.47
CA ALA A 98 -11.88 34.15 19.29
C ALA A 98 -10.51 34.84 19.04
N LYS A 99 -9.66 34.94 20.06
CA LYS A 99 -8.33 35.60 19.97
C LYS A 99 -7.18 34.63 19.65
N GLY A 100 -7.41 33.33 19.71
CA GLY A 100 -6.37 32.33 19.43
C GLY A 100 -6.56 31.01 20.15
N ALA A 101 -5.53 30.18 20.09
CA ALA A 101 -5.47 28.86 20.73
C ALA A 101 -4.20 28.76 21.60
N ILE A 102 -4.35 28.30 22.84
CA ILE A 102 -3.25 28.18 23.83
C ILE A 102 -3.34 26.79 24.45
N ALA A 103 -2.27 25.99 24.32
CA ALA A 103 -2.15 24.75 25.07
C ALA A 103 -1.84 25.06 26.54
N ALA A 104 -2.62 24.50 27.44
CA ALA A 104 -2.46 24.68 28.88
C ALA A 104 -1.59 23.57 29.49
N ASP A 105 -1.63 22.39 28.89
CA ASP A 105 -0.82 21.26 29.32
C ASP A 105 -0.29 20.49 28.10
N VAL A 106 0.88 19.86 28.27
CA VAL A 106 1.52 19.07 27.22
C VAL A 106 2.15 17.82 27.82
N ARG A 107 1.82 16.69 27.23
CA ARG A 107 2.50 15.41 27.49
C ARG A 107 3.19 14.95 26.23
N ILE A 108 4.45 14.57 26.33
CA ILE A 108 5.23 14.01 25.22
C ILE A 108 5.86 12.71 25.69
N VAL A 109 5.68 11.65 24.91
CA VAL A 109 6.35 10.36 25.09
C VAL A 109 7.40 10.23 23.99
N VAL A 110 8.62 9.98 24.37
CA VAL A 110 9.75 9.79 23.47
C VAL A 110 10.27 8.36 23.59
N ASP A 111 10.63 7.78 22.47
CA ASP A 111 11.29 6.48 22.38
C ASP A 111 12.51 6.65 21.48
N PHE A 112 13.70 6.55 22.08
CA PHE A 112 14.97 6.64 21.37
C PHE A 112 15.47 5.29 20.84
N ALA A 113 14.63 4.24 20.87
CA ALA A 113 14.96 3.00 20.19
C ALA A 113 15.24 3.31 18.70
N GLU A 114 16.29 2.69 18.16
CA GLU A 114 16.61 2.83 16.74
C GLU A 114 15.37 2.45 15.91
N GLN A 115 14.73 3.46 15.33
CA GLN A 115 13.65 3.22 14.38
C GLN A 115 14.28 2.51 13.17
N PRO A 116 13.72 1.38 12.72
CA PRO A 116 14.26 0.72 11.55
C PRO A 116 14.27 1.72 10.39
N GLU A 117 15.45 1.90 9.81
CA GLU A 117 15.66 2.82 8.70
C GLU A 117 14.62 2.52 7.61
N ARG A 118 13.67 3.43 7.40
CA ARG A 118 12.66 3.26 6.36
C ARG A 118 13.38 3.39 5.02
N TYR A 119 13.48 2.28 4.31
CA TYR A 119 13.99 2.30 2.94
C TYR A 119 13.15 3.29 2.11
N ARG A 120 13.76 4.42 1.76
CA ARG A 120 13.17 5.45 0.89
C ARG A 120 13.98 5.51 -0.40
N PRO A 121 13.57 4.76 -1.44
CA PRO A 121 14.23 4.85 -2.73
C PRO A 121 14.02 6.25 -3.31
N SER A 122 15.01 6.72 -4.08
CA SER A 122 14.86 7.95 -4.85
C SER A 122 13.74 7.84 -5.88
N GLU A 123 13.16 8.96 -6.29
CA GLU A 123 12.12 9.00 -7.33
C GLU A 123 12.59 8.33 -8.64
N ALA A 124 13.84 8.54 -9.01
CA ALA A 124 14.45 7.92 -10.21
C ALA A 124 14.50 6.39 -10.09
N GLU A 125 14.83 5.84 -8.93
CA GLU A 125 14.83 4.40 -8.69
C GLU A 125 13.41 3.83 -8.71
N ILE A 126 12.44 4.54 -8.12
CA ILE A 126 11.03 4.16 -8.16
C ILE A 126 10.55 4.12 -9.62
N LEU A 127 10.77 5.19 -10.37
CA LEU A 127 10.34 5.31 -11.76
C LEU A 127 10.97 4.22 -12.65
N LYS A 128 12.26 3.94 -12.48
CA LYS A 128 12.97 2.89 -13.21
C LYS A 128 12.38 1.50 -12.91
N ALA A 129 12.15 1.18 -11.64
CA ALA A 129 11.59 -0.10 -11.23
C ALA A 129 10.15 -0.26 -11.70
N MET A 130 9.31 0.78 -11.51
CA MET A 130 7.90 0.75 -11.92
C MET A 130 7.75 0.67 -13.44
N THR A 131 8.62 1.32 -14.22
CA THR A 131 8.61 1.20 -15.68
C THR A 131 8.87 -0.25 -16.10
N ARG A 132 9.85 -0.93 -15.51
CA ARG A 132 10.12 -2.35 -15.82
C ARG A 132 8.95 -3.26 -15.42
N ILE A 133 8.27 -2.97 -14.32
CA ILE A 133 7.15 -3.78 -13.83
C ILE A 133 5.90 -3.57 -14.67
N MET A 134 5.58 -2.33 -15.03
CA MET A 134 4.37 -1.98 -15.77
C MET A 134 4.50 -2.19 -17.29
N LYS A 135 5.72 -2.08 -17.83
CA LYS A 135 6.03 -2.29 -19.25
C LYS A 135 7.10 -3.38 -19.42
N PRO A 136 6.87 -4.60 -18.90
CA PRO A 136 7.86 -5.66 -18.96
C PRO A 136 8.05 -6.11 -20.42
N ALA A 137 9.29 -6.36 -20.82
CA ALA A 137 9.58 -7.07 -22.07
C ALA A 137 9.42 -8.59 -21.89
N THR A 138 9.66 -9.09 -20.68
CA THR A 138 9.58 -10.52 -20.36
C THR A 138 8.90 -10.75 -19.01
N VAL A 139 7.89 -11.63 -18.99
CA VAL A 139 7.20 -12.09 -17.79
C VAL A 139 7.45 -13.59 -17.59
N ALA A 140 7.94 -13.98 -16.41
CA ALA A 140 8.00 -15.36 -15.98
C ALA A 140 6.77 -15.74 -15.15
N VAL A 141 6.21 -16.92 -15.36
CA VAL A 141 5.11 -17.46 -14.52
C VAL A 141 5.65 -18.67 -13.78
N ILE A 142 5.96 -18.48 -12.49
CA ILE A 142 6.51 -19.53 -11.62
C ILE A 142 5.35 -20.37 -11.07
N GLY A 143 5.33 -21.66 -11.44
CA GLY A 143 4.20 -22.54 -11.19
C GLY A 143 3.19 -22.53 -12.34
N ALA A 144 3.61 -22.15 -13.55
CA ALA A 144 2.78 -22.23 -14.75
C ALA A 144 2.23 -23.66 -14.92
N SER A 145 1.00 -23.78 -15.43
CA SER A 145 0.34 -25.08 -15.61
C SER A 145 -0.48 -25.13 -16.90
N ALA A 146 -0.51 -26.28 -17.54
CA ALA A 146 -1.47 -26.58 -18.61
C ALA A 146 -2.80 -27.09 -18.06
N GLU A 147 -2.85 -27.50 -16.78
CA GLU A 147 -4.03 -28.09 -16.13
C GLU A 147 -5.06 -27.00 -15.80
N GLU A 148 -6.30 -27.19 -16.27
CA GLU A 148 -7.42 -26.27 -15.97
C GLU A 148 -7.73 -26.26 -14.47
N GLY A 149 -8.19 -25.10 -13.98
CA GLY A 149 -8.47 -24.88 -12.55
C GLY A 149 -7.25 -24.53 -11.70
N LYS A 150 -6.03 -24.70 -12.20
CA LYS A 150 -4.83 -24.21 -11.52
C LYS A 150 -4.63 -22.72 -11.71
N ILE A 151 -4.20 -22.02 -10.66
CA ILE A 151 -3.92 -20.57 -10.72
C ILE A 151 -2.91 -20.26 -11.82
N GLY A 152 -1.83 -21.05 -11.93
CA GLY A 152 -0.81 -20.89 -12.97
C GLY A 152 -1.36 -21.06 -14.40
N ASN A 153 -2.39 -21.87 -14.59
CA ASN A 153 -3.10 -21.98 -15.86
C ASN A 153 -3.87 -20.69 -16.18
N SER A 154 -4.62 -20.16 -15.22
CA SER A 154 -5.40 -18.93 -15.38
C SER A 154 -4.51 -17.73 -15.70
N VAL A 155 -3.38 -17.58 -14.99
CA VAL A 155 -2.41 -16.52 -15.27
C VAL A 155 -1.83 -16.64 -16.69
N MET A 156 -1.44 -17.84 -17.09
CA MET A 156 -0.96 -18.11 -18.46
C MET A 156 -2.01 -17.77 -19.51
N LYS A 157 -3.24 -18.22 -19.34
CA LYS A 157 -4.36 -17.91 -20.25
C LYS A 157 -4.60 -16.40 -20.33
N ASN A 158 -4.58 -15.70 -19.20
CA ASN A 158 -4.85 -14.26 -19.15
C ASN A 158 -3.77 -13.46 -19.88
N LEU A 159 -2.50 -13.79 -19.70
CA LEU A 159 -1.40 -13.15 -20.41
C LEU A 159 -1.49 -13.40 -21.93
N ILE A 160 -1.79 -14.63 -22.34
CA ILE A 160 -1.88 -15.01 -23.76
C ILE A 160 -3.09 -14.38 -24.41
N ASN A 161 -4.27 -14.58 -23.81
CA ASN A 161 -5.56 -14.14 -24.39
C ASN A 161 -5.75 -12.62 -24.25
N GLY A 162 -5.15 -12.00 -23.23
CA GLY A 162 -5.10 -10.54 -23.06
C GLY A 162 -4.30 -9.83 -24.14
N GLY A 163 -3.53 -10.58 -24.93
CA GLY A 163 -2.76 -10.03 -26.05
C GLY A 163 -1.45 -9.34 -25.64
N TYR A 164 -0.90 -9.71 -24.47
CA TYR A 164 0.42 -9.25 -24.07
C TYR A 164 1.46 -9.58 -25.15
N LYS A 165 2.24 -8.59 -25.56
CA LYS A 165 3.18 -8.69 -26.71
C LYS A 165 4.58 -9.10 -26.32
N GLY A 166 4.93 -8.99 -25.02
CA GLY A 166 6.23 -9.41 -24.52
C GLY A 166 6.38 -10.93 -24.46
N ARG A 167 7.55 -11.37 -24.08
CA ARG A 167 7.87 -12.78 -23.92
C ARG A 167 7.25 -13.33 -22.63
N ILE A 168 6.54 -14.46 -22.73
CA ILE A 168 6.02 -15.20 -21.58
C ILE A 168 6.86 -16.44 -21.39
N CYS A 169 7.47 -16.62 -20.22
CA CYS A 169 8.33 -17.75 -19.85
C CYS A 169 7.65 -18.59 -18.76
N PRO A 170 7.03 -19.73 -19.11
CA PRO A 170 6.50 -20.65 -18.11
C PRO A 170 7.66 -21.28 -17.31
N ILE A 171 7.57 -21.27 -15.98
CA ILE A 171 8.51 -21.95 -15.10
C ILE A 171 7.80 -23.13 -14.44
N HIS A 172 8.31 -24.33 -14.72
CA HIS A 172 7.75 -25.58 -14.20
C HIS A 172 8.83 -26.67 -14.11
N PRO A 173 8.98 -27.39 -12.98
CA PRO A 173 10.11 -28.28 -12.74
C PRO A 173 10.19 -29.49 -13.68
N LYS A 174 9.09 -29.88 -14.33
CA LYS A 174 9.02 -31.10 -15.13
C LYS A 174 8.51 -30.92 -16.55
N ALA A 175 7.74 -29.87 -16.83
CA ALA A 175 7.17 -29.67 -18.16
C ALA A 175 8.22 -29.05 -19.11
N ALA A 176 8.30 -29.59 -20.31
CA ALA A 176 9.14 -29.01 -21.37
C ALA A 176 8.41 -27.88 -22.13
N GLU A 177 7.09 -27.94 -22.15
CA GLU A 177 6.22 -26.97 -22.84
C GLU A 177 4.91 -26.76 -22.08
N ILE A 178 4.41 -25.53 -22.06
CA ILE A 178 3.08 -25.17 -21.52
C ILE A 178 2.41 -24.18 -22.47
N MET A 179 1.23 -24.54 -22.95
CA MET A 179 0.42 -23.73 -23.88
C MET A 179 1.21 -23.23 -25.12
N GLY A 180 1.96 -24.11 -25.76
CA GLY A 180 2.75 -23.81 -26.97
C GLY A 180 4.01 -22.96 -26.69
N ARG A 181 4.41 -22.85 -25.42
CA ARG A 181 5.63 -22.09 -25.00
C ARG A 181 6.61 -23.00 -24.30
N LYS A 182 7.87 -22.91 -24.67
CA LYS A 182 8.97 -23.61 -23.98
C LYS A 182 8.91 -23.26 -22.48
N ALA A 183 8.84 -24.29 -21.65
CA ALA A 183 8.94 -24.15 -20.19
C ALA A 183 10.38 -24.40 -19.74
N TYR A 184 10.71 -23.81 -18.58
CA TYR A 184 12.05 -23.89 -17.99
C TYR A 184 11.93 -24.41 -16.54
N PRO A 185 12.88 -25.20 -16.05
CA PRO A 185 12.85 -25.70 -14.66
C PRO A 185 12.99 -24.61 -13.61
N SER A 186 13.79 -23.58 -13.89
CA SER A 186 14.01 -22.40 -13.04
C SER A 186 14.07 -21.13 -13.88
N VAL A 187 13.86 -19.98 -13.25
CA VAL A 187 14.09 -18.67 -13.89
C VAL A 187 15.53 -18.48 -14.33
N LYS A 188 16.48 -19.17 -13.69
CA LYS A 188 17.91 -19.14 -14.05
C LYS A 188 18.18 -19.76 -15.42
N ASP A 189 17.38 -20.73 -15.84
CA ASP A 189 17.53 -21.44 -17.12
C ASP A 189 16.96 -20.65 -18.30
N VAL A 190 16.20 -19.58 -18.01
CA VAL A 190 15.61 -18.73 -19.05
C VAL A 190 16.72 -17.88 -19.69
N PRO A 191 16.92 -17.94 -21.03
CA PRO A 191 17.90 -17.11 -21.70
C PRO A 191 17.48 -15.64 -21.73
N GLY A 192 18.43 -14.74 -21.45
CA GLY A 192 18.22 -13.28 -21.41
C GLY A 192 17.50 -12.82 -20.13
N ASP A 193 17.08 -11.56 -20.14
CA ASP A 193 16.51 -10.90 -18.98
C ASP A 193 15.03 -11.21 -18.77
N ILE A 194 14.60 -11.11 -17.50
CA ILE A 194 13.22 -11.20 -17.07
C ILE A 194 12.92 -9.93 -16.26
N ASP A 195 11.82 -9.25 -16.54
CA ASP A 195 11.45 -8.04 -15.83
C ASP A 195 10.56 -8.31 -14.64
N VAL A 196 9.58 -9.21 -14.81
CA VAL A 196 8.57 -9.54 -13.79
C VAL A 196 8.41 -11.05 -13.66
N ALA A 197 8.31 -11.53 -12.41
CA ALA A 197 7.95 -12.90 -12.10
C ALA A 197 6.59 -12.95 -11.37
N VAL A 198 5.65 -13.75 -11.88
CA VAL A 198 4.35 -14.00 -11.25
C VAL A 198 4.40 -15.36 -10.56
N PHE A 199 4.19 -15.35 -9.25
CA PHE A 199 4.28 -16.56 -8.42
C PHE A 199 2.90 -17.18 -8.23
N THR A 200 2.78 -18.45 -8.57
CA THR A 200 1.55 -19.25 -8.40
C THR A 200 1.85 -20.58 -7.71
N ILE A 201 2.98 -20.66 -6.99
CA ILE A 201 3.43 -21.81 -6.22
C ILE A 201 3.03 -21.70 -4.75
N PRO A 202 2.95 -22.80 -3.98
CA PRO A 202 2.68 -22.74 -2.55
C PRO A 202 3.69 -21.90 -1.77
N ALA A 203 3.23 -21.20 -0.70
CA ALA A 203 4.02 -20.26 0.11
C ALA A 203 5.39 -20.77 0.52
N LYS A 204 5.48 -22.04 0.93
CA LYS A 204 6.72 -22.69 1.37
C LYS A 204 7.86 -22.73 0.33
N PHE A 205 7.55 -22.50 -0.94
CA PHE A 205 8.53 -22.47 -2.03
C PHE A 205 8.87 -21.07 -2.51
N VAL A 206 8.14 -20.05 -2.01
CA VAL A 206 8.26 -18.67 -2.51
C VAL A 206 9.63 -18.08 -2.19
N ALA A 207 10.13 -18.23 -0.96
CA ALA A 207 11.40 -17.66 -0.53
C ALA A 207 12.56 -18.14 -1.42
N GLN A 208 12.67 -19.47 -1.65
CA GLN A 208 13.70 -20.05 -2.51
C GLN A 208 13.61 -19.53 -3.95
N ALA A 209 12.41 -19.51 -4.53
CA ALA A 209 12.23 -19.04 -5.90
C ALA A 209 12.49 -17.52 -6.02
N LEU A 210 12.23 -16.76 -4.95
CA LEU A 210 12.52 -15.32 -4.90
C LEU A 210 14.03 -15.04 -4.87
N VAL A 211 14.81 -15.87 -4.19
CA VAL A 211 16.29 -15.82 -4.25
C VAL A 211 16.77 -16.03 -5.69
N GLU A 212 16.25 -17.05 -6.39
CA GLU A 212 16.61 -17.32 -7.79
C GLU A 212 16.24 -16.12 -8.70
N CYS A 213 15.08 -15.47 -8.45
CA CYS A 213 14.69 -14.25 -9.13
C CYS A 213 15.68 -13.11 -8.87
N GLY A 214 16.15 -12.97 -7.63
CA GLY A 214 17.15 -11.97 -7.26
C GLY A 214 18.48 -12.17 -7.94
N GLU A 215 19.00 -13.39 -7.97
CA GLU A 215 20.22 -13.75 -8.67
C GLU A 215 20.11 -13.54 -10.19
N LYS A 216 18.89 -13.63 -10.74
CA LYS A 216 18.59 -13.35 -12.16
C LYS A 216 18.44 -11.87 -12.47
N GLY A 217 18.32 -11.00 -11.46
CA GLY A 217 18.13 -9.55 -11.63
C GLY A 217 16.70 -9.14 -12.03
N ILE A 218 15.69 -9.91 -11.59
CA ILE A 218 14.28 -9.62 -11.84
C ILE A 218 13.85 -8.38 -11.03
N ALA A 219 13.18 -7.42 -11.66
CA ALA A 219 12.82 -6.15 -11.04
C ALA A 219 11.58 -6.23 -10.14
N GLY A 220 10.60 -7.05 -10.49
CA GLY A 220 9.34 -7.16 -9.79
C GLY A 220 8.85 -8.60 -9.59
N ALA A 221 8.26 -8.87 -8.44
CA ALA A 221 7.62 -10.14 -8.11
C ALA A 221 6.17 -9.93 -7.70
N VAL A 222 5.25 -10.64 -8.35
CA VAL A 222 3.81 -10.65 -8.08
C VAL A 222 3.52 -11.91 -7.28
N LEU A 223 3.29 -11.77 -5.98
CA LEU A 223 3.16 -12.89 -5.05
C LEU A 223 1.67 -13.21 -4.82
N ILE A 224 1.10 -14.03 -5.69
CA ILE A 224 -0.31 -14.46 -5.58
C ILE A 224 -0.55 -15.38 -4.37
N PRO A 225 0.36 -16.28 -3.97
CA PRO A 225 0.10 -17.21 -2.88
C PRO A 225 -0.26 -16.54 -1.56
N SER A 226 -1.20 -17.15 -0.84
CA SER A 226 -1.47 -16.94 0.58
C SER A 226 -0.62 -17.89 1.45
N GLY A 227 -0.62 -17.67 2.78
CA GLY A 227 0.11 -18.49 3.75
C GLY A 227 1.24 -17.74 4.42
N PHE A 228 1.10 -16.42 4.58
CA PHE A 228 2.04 -15.52 5.23
C PHE A 228 1.42 -14.87 6.48
N ALA A 229 1.64 -13.59 6.73
CA ALA A 229 1.18 -12.92 7.94
C ALA A 229 -0.35 -12.99 8.14
N GLU A 230 -1.13 -13.04 7.06
CA GLU A 230 -2.59 -13.18 7.11
C GLU A 230 -3.06 -14.52 7.69
N THR A 231 -2.16 -15.51 7.73
CA THR A 231 -2.41 -16.82 8.38
C THR A 231 -1.55 -17.04 9.63
N GLY A 232 -0.89 -15.97 10.13
CA GLY A 232 -0.02 -16.01 11.31
C GLY A 232 1.45 -16.31 11.00
N ASN A 233 1.84 -16.58 9.75
CA ASN A 233 3.23 -16.82 9.35
C ASN A 233 3.96 -15.48 9.10
N VAL A 234 4.16 -14.73 10.19
CA VAL A 234 4.83 -13.41 10.16
C VAL A 234 6.30 -13.56 9.77
N GLU A 235 6.99 -14.59 10.27
CA GLU A 235 8.39 -14.86 9.98
C GLU A 235 8.62 -15.11 8.47
N GLY A 236 7.78 -15.92 7.84
CA GLY A 236 7.85 -16.16 6.40
C GLY A 236 7.62 -14.88 5.58
N GLN A 237 6.74 -13.99 6.04
CA GLN A 237 6.57 -12.70 5.38
C GLN A 237 7.79 -11.80 5.54
N GLN A 238 8.41 -11.75 6.71
CA GLN A 238 9.64 -11.00 6.95
C GLN A 238 10.79 -11.55 6.10
N GLU A 239 10.91 -12.86 5.97
CA GLU A 239 11.92 -13.51 5.12
C GLU A 239 11.81 -13.03 3.67
N ILE A 240 10.63 -13.12 3.05
CA ILE A 240 10.45 -12.68 1.65
C ILE A 240 10.71 -11.18 1.48
N GLN A 241 10.35 -10.35 2.48
CA GLN A 241 10.65 -8.92 2.46
C GLN A 241 12.16 -8.64 2.51
N GLN A 242 12.90 -9.38 3.35
CA GLN A 242 14.36 -9.28 3.43
C GLN A 242 15.04 -9.69 2.11
N ILE A 243 14.57 -10.77 1.48
CA ILE A 243 15.05 -11.20 0.16
C ILE A 243 14.77 -10.11 -0.88
N GLY A 244 13.54 -9.56 -0.90
CA GLY A 244 13.18 -8.46 -1.80
C GLY A 244 14.09 -7.25 -1.65
N ARG A 245 14.39 -6.84 -0.41
CA ARG A 245 15.33 -5.74 -0.12
C ARG A 245 16.76 -6.07 -0.56
N LYS A 246 17.25 -7.24 -0.20
CA LYS A 246 18.61 -7.70 -0.54
C LYS A 246 18.90 -7.67 -2.05
N TYR A 247 17.94 -8.07 -2.85
CA TYR A 247 18.10 -8.16 -4.31
C TYR A 247 17.42 -6.99 -5.06
N ASN A 248 16.91 -6.00 -4.35
CA ASN A 248 16.17 -4.85 -4.91
C ASN A 248 14.99 -5.28 -5.81
N ILE A 249 14.27 -6.34 -5.42
CA ILE A 249 13.04 -6.79 -6.08
C ILE A 249 11.86 -6.07 -5.46
N ARG A 250 11.01 -5.44 -6.26
CA ARG A 250 9.75 -4.88 -5.78
C ARG A 250 8.71 -5.98 -5.64
N LEU A 251 8.19 -6.15 -4.42
CA LEU A 251 7.19 -7.16 -4.12
C LEU A 251 5.79 -6.55 -4.19
N MET A 252 4.90 -7.19 -4.95
CA MET A 252 3.45 -6.96 -4.91
C MET A 252 2.79 -8.17 -4.26
N GLY A 253 2.15 -7.98 -3.13
CA GLY A 253 1.65 -9.06 -2.27
C GLY A 253 2.55 -9.35 -1.08
N PRO A 254 2.44 -10.52 -0.43
CA PRO A 254 1.70 -11.73 -0.86
C PRO A 254 0.18 -11.64 -0.74
N ASN A 255 -0.51 -12.76 -1.07
CA ASN A 255 -1.96 -12.93 -0.98
C ASN A 255 -2.73 -11.89 -1.82
N ILE A 256 -2.38 -11.75 -3.10
CA ILE A 256 -3.03 -10.83 -4.03
C ILE A 256 -3.62 -11.54 -5.25
N TYR A 257 -4.51 -10.86 -5.93
CA TYR A 257 -5.07 -11.36 -7.20
C TYR A 257 -4.17 -11.10 -8.42
N GLY A 258 -3.13 -10.29 -8.26
CA GLY A 258 -2.28 -9.83 -9.33
C GLY A 258 -2.59 -8.39 -9.74
N PHE A 259 -2.26 -8.04 -10.99
CA PHE A 259 -2.53 -6.69 -11.49
C PHE A 259 -2.82 -6.69 -13.00
N TYR A 260 -3.43 -5.58 -13.44
CA TYR A 260 -3.70 -5.27 -14.85
C TYR A 260 -2.94 -4.00 -15.24
N TYR A 261 -2.39 -3.98 -16.44
CA TYR A 261 -1.90 -2.76 -17.06
C TYR A 261 -2.27 -2.75 -18.55
N LEU A 262 -3.42 -2.17 -18.84
CA LEU A 262 -4.05 -2.24 -20.15
C LEU A 262 -3.26 -1.57 -21.29
N PRO A 263 -2.46 -0.49 -21.07
CA PRO A 263 -1.64 0.05 -22.14
C PRO A 263 -0.72 -0.98 -22.79
N GLU A 264 -0.24 -1.98 -22.02
CA GLU A 264 0.62 -3.06 -22.52
C GLU A 264 -0.14 -4.39 -22.70
N ASN A 265 -1.46 -4.41 -22.58
CA ASN A 265 -2.28 -5.62 -22.54
C ASN A 265 -1.82 -6.63 -21.48
N LEU A 266 -1.19 -6.15 -20.43
CA LEU A 266 -0.64 -6.97 -19.35
C LEU A 266 -1.75 -7.34 -18.37
N CYS A 267 -2.10 -8.63 -18.36
CA CYS A 267 -3.11 -9.19 -17.46
C CYS A 267 -2.43 -10.25 -16.57
N ALA A 268 -1.60 -9.79 -15.61
CA ALA A 268 -0.83 -10.63 -14.70
C ALA A 268 -1.66 -11.01 -13.47
N THR A 269 -2.78 -11.71 -13.68
CA THR A 269 -3.76 -12.12 -12.67
C THR A 269 -4.38 -13.45 -13.02
N PHE A 270 -4.95 -14.14 -12.03
CA PHE A 270 -5.77 -15.34 -12.23
C PHE A 270 -7.29 -15.04 -12.30
N CYS A 271 -7.66 -13.79 -12.04
CA CYS A 271 -9.06 -13.35 -12.07
C CYS A 271 -9.54 -13.10 -13.51
N THR A 272 -10.84 -12.75 -13.64
CA THR A 272 -11.43 -12.41 -14.93
C THR A 272 -10.65 -11.28 -15.59
N PRO A 273 -10.23 -11.43 -16.85
CA PRO A 273 -9.52 -10.37 -17.57
C PRO A 273 -10.35 -9.09 -17.65
N PHE A 274 -9.69 -7.94 -17.59
CA PHE A 274 -10.30 -6.64 -17.78
C PHE A 274 -9.83 -6.06 -19.12
N ASP A 275 -10.77 -5.53 -19.91
CA ASP A 275 -10.55 -5.12 -21.30
C ASP A 275 -11.03 -3.69 -21.60
N VAL A 276 -11.65 -3.01 -20.62
CA VAL A 276 -12.12 -1.63 -20.81
C VAL A 276 -10.98 -0.66 -20.55
N ARG A 277 -10.58 0.10 -21.58
CA ARG A 277 -9.51 1.09 -21.49
C ARG A 277 -10.05 2.43 -21.02
N GLY A 278 -9.28 3.15 -20.21
CA GLY A 278 -9.62 4.49 -19.71
C GLY A 278 -8.49 5.11 -18.91
N HIS A 279 -8.85 6.06 -18.05
CA HIS A 279 -7.91 6.89 -17.30
C HIS A 279 -7.96 6.66 -15.78
N ALA A 280 -8.77 5.69 -15.32
CA ALA A 280 -8.85 5.35 -13.91
C ALA A 280 -7.75 4.37 -13.51
N ALA A 281 -7.20 4.57 -12.32
CA ALA A 281 -6.30 3.61 -11.66
C ALA A 281 -6.91 3.16 -10.34
N LEU A 282 -6.84 1.86 -10.05
CA LEU A 282 -7.34 1.28 -8.82
C LEU A 282 -6.19 0.59 -8.08
N SER A 283 -6.00 0.94 -6.82
CA SER A 283 -5.20 0.18 -5.87
C SER A 283 -6.07 -0.18 -4.67
N SER A 284 -6.13 -1.47 -4.30
CA SER A 284 -6.97 -1.95 -3.21
C SER A 284 -6.23 -2.98 -2.37
N GLN A 285 -6.31 -2.84 -1.05
CA GLN A 285 -5.87 -3.85 -0.08
C GLN A 285 -6.85 -5.04 -0.02
N SER A 286 -8.13 -4.81 -0.33
CA SER A 286 -9.14 -5.85 -0.37
C SER A 286 -9.29 -6.41 -1.78
N GLY A 287 -8.89 -7.68 -1.97
CA GLY A 287 -9.09 -8.39 -3.23
C GLY A 287 -10.56 -8.46 -3.64
N GLY A 288 -11.46 -8.79 -2.70
CA GLY A 288 -12.90 -8.88 -2.96
C GLY A 288 -13.51 -7.55 -3.42
N ILE A 289 -13.21 -6.46 -2.73
CA ILE A 289 -13.67 -5.11 -3.12
C ILE A 289 -13.04 -4.70 -4.46
N GLY A 290 -11.75 -4.96 -4.67
CA GLY A 290 -11.07 -4.68 -5.93
C GLY A 290 -11.78 -5.37 -7.11
N MET A 291 -12.11 -6.65 -6.98
CA MET A 291 -12.82 -7.39 -8.02
C MET A 291 -14.26 -6.91 -8.24
N ALA A 292 -14.97 -6.52 -7.18
CA ALA A 292 -16.30 -5.93 -7.31
C ALA A 292 -16.26 -4.60 -8.08
N ILE A 293 -15.27 -3.74 -7.80
CA ILE A 293 -15.07 -2.47 -8.52
C ILE A 293 -14.71 -2.74 -9.98
N VAL A 294 -13.82 -3.69 -10.26
CA VAL A 294 -13.47 -4.10 -11.64
C VAL A 294 -14.72 -4.57 -12.40
N GLY A 295 -15.57 -5.39 -11.77
CA GLY A 295 -16.83 -5.84 -12.35
C GLY A 295 -17.80 -4.69 -12.63
N PHE A 296 -17.95 -3.78 -11.67
CA PHE A 296 -18.77 -2.58 -11.80
C PHE A 296 -18.27 -1.65 -12.91
N SER A 297 -16.95 -1.38 -12.92
CA SER A 297 -16.30 -0.52 -13.93
C SER A 297 -16.56 -1.04 -15.34
N ARG A 298 -16.48 -2.37 -15.55
CA ARG A 298 -16.79 -3.00 -16.83
C ARG A 298 -18.25 -2.73 -17.25
N SER A 299 -19.20 -2.91 -16.32
CA SER A 299 -20.63 -2.65 -16.59
C SER A 299 -20.90 -1.18 -16.88
N ALA A 300 -20.20 -0.28 -16.19
CA ALA A 300 -20.30 1.16 -16.37
C ALA A 300 -19.45 1.69 -17.56
N LYS A 301 -18.71 0.81 -18.25
CA LYS A 301 -17.75 1.16 -19.32
C LYS A 301 -16.71 2.18 -18.88
N MET A 302 -16.30 2.11 -17.62
CA MET A 302 -15.24 2.93 -17.03
C MET A 302 -13.94 2.13 -17.03
N GLY A 303 -12.90 2.71 -17.59
CA GLY A 303 -11.57 2.11 -17.60
C GLY A 303 -10.51 3.07 -17.10
#